data_908b28b8d7fc4d17559786d3eadba4d9
#
_entry.id   908b28b8d7fc4d17559786d3eadba4d9
#
_cell.length_a   1.000
_cell.length_b   1.000
_cell.length_c   1.000
_cell.angle_alpha   90.00
_cell.angle_beta   90.00
_cell.angle_gamma   90.00
#
_symmetry.space_group_name_H-M   'P 1'
#
loop_
_entity.id
_entity.type
_entity.pdbx_description
1 polymer ?
#
loop_
_entity_poly.entity_id
_entity_poly.type
_entity_poly.pdbx_seq_one_letter_code
_entity_poly.pdbx_strand_id
1 'polypeptide(L)'
;MIAVVDYGVGNLYSLTCSLRHIGAQCTVTREENALRAADRIILPGVGAFGDAAEKLHALRLDALLRDLAGQGKPLMGICLGMQLLFDKSYEYGEHAGLSLIPGEVRPLAPVLAPGAKVPHMGWNSLHLNRPDDPLLSGVREGDFVYYVHSFYATGCGEALAAS
;
A
#
# COMPACT_ATOMS: atom_id res chain seq x y z
N MET A 1 -2.92 -1.98 19.23
CA MET A 1 -2.29 -0.69 18.79
C MET A 1 -1.76 -0.86 17.36
N ILE A 2 -1.91 0.16 16.51
CA ILE A 2 -1.42 0.14 15.13
C ILE A 2 -0.07 0.89 15.07
N ALA A 3 0.94 0.29 14.46
CA ALA A 3 2.18 1.00 14.14
C ALA A 3 2.12 1.52 12.69
N VAL A 4 2.35 2.80 12.50
CA VAL A 4 2.52 3.44 11.19
C VAL A 4 4.01 3.60 10.95
N VAL A 5 4.51 2.99 9.87
CA VAL A 5 5.95 2.99 9.56
C VAL A 5 6.41 4.37 9.13
N ASP A 6 7.40 4.93 9.86
CA ASP A 6 8.08 6.18 9.51
C ASP A 6 9.42 5.88 8.84
N TYR A 7 9.43 5.89 7.52
CA TYR A 7 10.68 5.78 6.74
C TYR A 7 10.97 7.05 5.93
N GLY A 8 10.37 8.19 6.36
CA GLY A 8 10.55 9.49 5.72
C GLY A 8 9.72 9.69 4.46
N VAL A 9 8.71 8.83 4.23
CA VAL A 9 7.79 8.91 3.08
C VAL A 9 6.36 8.68 3.55
N GLY A 10 5.41 9.43 3.01
CA GLY A 10 3.99 9.29 3.33
C GLY A 10 3.38 10.51 4.01
N ASN A 11 2.06 10.65 3.89
CA ASN A 11 1.30 11.68 4.61
C ASN A 11 0.90 11.15 5.99
N LEU A 12 1.90 11.09 6.90
CA LEU A 12 1.73 10.54 8.25
C LEU A 12 0.69 11.31 9.07
N TYR A 13 0.62 12.63 8.88
CA TYR A 13 -0.33 13.46 9.61
C TYR A 13 -1.77 13.10 9.26
N SER A 14 -2.13 13.10 7.97
CA SER A 14 -3.48 12.76 7.53
C SER A 14 -3.87 11.34 7.94
N LEU A 15 -2.96 10.39 7.79
CA LEU A 15 -3.20 9.00 8.18
C LEU A 15 -3.47 8.86 9.67
N THR A 16 -2.65 9.47 10.52
CA THR A 16 -2.84 9.40 11.98
C THR A 16 -4.11 10.13 12.43
N CYS A 17 -4.48 11.25 11.78
CA CYS A 17 -5.75 11.92 12.03
C CYS A 17 -6.94 11.02 11.68
N SER A 18 -6.90 10.33 10.53
CA SER A 18 -7.95 9.41 10.12
C SER A 18 -8.08 8.23 11.08
N LEU A 19 -6.96 7.63 11.50
CA LEU A 19 -6.97 6.54 12.47
C LEU A 19 -7.56 6.97 13.82
N ARG A 20 -7.19 8.15 14.32
CA ARG A 20 -7.75 8.70 15.56
C ARG A 20 -9.24 9.00 15.43
N HIS A 21 -9.68 9.50 14.27
CA HIS A 21 -11.10 9.80 14.02
C HIS A 21 -11.98 8.55 14.16
N ILE A 22 -11.48 7.40 13.73
CA ILE A 22 -12.19 6.11 13.89
C ILE A 22 -11.92 5.43 15.24
N GLY A 23 -11.29 6.13 16.20
CA GLY A 23 -10.98 5.60 17.53
C GLY A 23 -9.83 4.61 17.60
N ALA A 24 -9.05 4.43 16.52
CA ALA A 24 -7.92 3.51 16.50
C ALA A 24 -6.69 4.13 17.20
N GLN A 25 -6.10 3.39 18.13
CA GLN A 25 -4.82 3.77 18.73
C GLN A 25 -3.68 3.48 17.76
N CYS A 26 -2.89 4.51 17.45
CA CYS A 26 -1.76 4.38 16.55
C CYS A 26 -0.52 5.12 17.07
N THR A 27 0.65 4.63 16.67
CA THR A 27 1.95 5.28 16.87
C THR A 27 2.70 5.33 15.55
N VAL A 28 3.41 6.43 15.31
CA VAL A 28 4.33 6.58 14.17
C VAL A 28 5.72 6.20 14.66
N THR A 29 6.35 5.22 14.01
CA THR A 29 7.63 4.69 14.47
C THR A 29 8.42 4.02 13.36
N ARG A 30 9.73 4.00 13.50
CA ARG A 30 10.68 3.17 12.75
C ARG A 30 11.44 2.18 13.65
N GLU A 31 11.19 2.26 14.95
CA GLU A 31 11.90 1.45 15.94
C GLU A 31 11.43 -0.01 15.88
N GLU A 32 12.37 -0.94 15.71
CA GLU A 32 12.09 -2.37 15.58
C GLU A 32 11.23 -2.91 16.72
N ASN A 33 11.58 -2.59 17.96
CA ASN A 33 10.85 -3.07 19.14
C ASN A 33 9.40 -2.60 19.15
N ALA A 34 9.14 -1.36 18.71
CA ALA A 34 7.79 -0.82 18.64
C ALA A 34 6.97 -1.48 17.51
N LEU A 35 7.60 -1.74 16.34
CA LEU A 35 6.98 -2.47 15.23
C LEU A 35 6.67 -3.92 15.62
N ARG A 36 7.58 -4.58 16.34
CA ARG A 36 7.35 -5.94 16.87
C ARG A 36 6.24 -5.99 17.91
N ALA A 37 6.13 -5.01 18.78
CA ALA A 37 5.11 -4.95 19.84
C ALA A 37 3.71 -4.56 19.34
N ALA A 38 3.59 -3.94 18.16
CA ALA A 38 2.31 -3.53 17.61
C ALA A 38 1.46 -4.73 17.16
N ASP A 39 0.13 -4.61 17.26
CA ASP A 39 -0.79 -5.66 16.80
C ASP A 39 -0.89 -5.70 15.26
N ARG A 40 -0.75 -4.55 14.62
CA ARG A 40 -0.88 -4.36 13.16
C ARG A 40 0.05 -3.27 12.69
N ILE A 41 0.46 -3.33 11.44
CA ILE A 41 1.36 -2.38 10.80
C ILE A 41 0.67 -1.74 9.60
N ILE A 42 0.85 -0.43 9.43
CA ILE A 42 0.50 0.28 8.20
C ILE A 42 1.79 0.83 7.58
N LEU A 43 2.01 0.50 6.31
CA LEU A 43 3.06 1.05 5.47
C LEU A 43 2.45 2.13 4.56
N PRO A 44 2.61 3.41 4.89
CA PRO A 44 2.18 4.49 4.01
C PRO A 44 3.17 4.68 2.87
N GLY A 45 2.79 5.43 1.83
CA GLY A 45 3.75 5.81 0.80
C GLY A 45 3.18 6.85 -0.16
N VAL A 46 4.05 7.77 -0.58
CA VAL A 46 3.82 8.74 -1.65
C VAL A 46 5.11 8.94 -2.43
N GLY A 47 5.03 9.40 -3.68
CA GLY A 47 6.21 9.66 -4.51
C GLY A 47 6.62 8.45 -5.36
N ALA A 48 7.90 8.34 -5.70
CA ALA A 48 8.44 7.32 -6.59
C ALA A 48 8.79 6.01 -5.85
N PHE A 49 8.53 4.89 -6.52
CA PHE A 49 8.75 3.55 -5.96
C PHE A 49 10.22 3.30 -5.60
N GLY A 50 11.15 3.61 -6.51
CA GLY A 50 12.58 3.37 -6.30
C GLY A 50 13.11 4.10 -5.06
N ASP A 51 12.79 5.39 -4.93
CA ASP A 51 13.20 6.21 -3.78
C ASP A 51 12.66 5.66 -2.45
N ALA A 52 11.42 5.21 -2.47
CA ALA A 52 10.78 4.65 -1.28
C ALA A 52 11.39 3.30 -0.89
N ALA A 53 11.66 2.42 -1.87
CA ALA A 53 12.31 1.13 -1.65
C ALA A 53 13.74 1.31 -1.10
N GLU A 54 14.51 2.26 -1.66
CA GLU A 54 15.86 2.58 -1.18
C GLU A 54 15.86 3.08 0.28
N LYS A 55 14.91 3.95 0.64
CA LYS A 55 14.76 4.43 2.04
C LYS A 55 14.42 3.30 3.02
N LEU A 56 13.50 2.39 2.63
CA LEU A 56 13.20 1.21 3.45
C LEU A 56 14.44 0.35 3.65
N HIS A 57 15.21 0.13 2.58
CA HIS A 57 16.45 -0.66 2.63
C HIS A 57 17.52 0.01 3.49
N ALA A 58 17.76 1.31 3.31
CA ALA A 58 18.74 2.07 4.09
C ALA A 58 18.47 2.03 5.60
N LEU A 59 17.19 1.98 5.98
CA LEU A 59 16.74 1.86 7.37
C LEU A 59 16.61 0.40 7.85
N ARG A 60 16.89 -0.59 7.00
CA ARG A 60 16.68 -2.03 7.24
C ARG A 60 15.23 -2.40 7.59
N LEU A 61 14.29 -1.55 7.23
CA LEU A 61 12.87 -1.78 7.47
C LEU A 61 12.28 -2.80 6.48
N ASP A 62 12.86 -2.95 5.30
CA ASP A 62 12.48 -3.94 4.30
C ASP A 62 12.60 -5.38 4.84
N ALA A 63 13.73 -5.71 5.44
CA ALA A 63 13.95 -7.03 6.05
C ALA A 63 13.05 -7.25 7.26
N LEU A 64 12.90 -6.22 8.12
CA LEU A 64 12.05 -6.29 9.29
C LEU A 64 10.58 -6.49 8.94
N LEU A 65 10.05 -5.76 7.95
CA LEU A 65 8.67 -5.88 7.52
C LEU A 65 8.38 -7.27 6.90
N ARG A 66 9.32 -7.80 6.12
CA ARG A 66 9.23 -9.19 5.60
C ARG A 66 9.20 -10.22 6.72
N ASP A 67 10.07 -10.09 7.72
CA ASP A 67 10.11 -10.97 8.87
C ASP A 67 8.80 -10.93 9.66
N LEU A 68 8.29 -9.74 9.97
CA LEU A 68 7.04 -9.56 10.70
C LEU A 68 5.82 -10.10 9.94
N ALA A 69 5.73 -9.84 8.64
CA ALA A 69 4.67 -10.38 7.80
C ALA A 69 4.74 -11.92 7.72
N GLY A 70 5.94 -12.48 7.57
CA GLY A 70 6.18 -13.94 7.60
C GLY A 70 5.79 -14.60 8.91
N GLN A 71 5.82 -13.87 10.02
CA GLN A 71 5.33 -14.31 11.34
C GLN A 71 3.81 -14.14 11.48
N GLY A 72 3.10 -13.71 10.44
CA GLY A 72 1.65 -13.53 10.43
C GLY A 72 1.18 -12.19 11.00
N LYS A 73 2.06 -11.20 11.19
CA LYS A 73 1.65 -9.86 11.62
C LYS A 73 0.88 -9.16 10.49
N PRO A 74 -0.36 -8.70 10.71
CA PRO A 74 -1.13 -7.98 9.73
C PRO A 74 -0.40 -6.71 9.27
N LEU A 75 -0.17 -6.60 7.97
CA LEU A 75 0.51 -5.46 7.33
C LEU A 75 -0.37 -4.95 6.19
N MET A 76 -0.70 -3.66 6.24
CA MET A 76 -1.49 -2.97 5.22
C MET A 76 -0.64 -1.91 4.54
N GLY A 77 -0.58 -1.95 3.21
CA GLY A 77 0.01 -0.88 2.41
C GLY A 77 -1.04 0.14 1.95
N ILE A 78 -0.70 1.43 1.94
CA ILE A 78 -1.56 2.49 1.42
C ILE A 78 -0.87 3.19 0.26
N CYS A 79 -1.53 3.24 -0.91
CA CYS A 79 -1.03 3.85 -2.13
C CYS A 79 0.34 3.27 -2.52
N LEU A 80 1.40 4.07 -2.59
CA LEU A 80 2.76 3.58 -2.85
C LEU A 80 3.19 2.51 -1.84
N GLY A 81 2.76 2.62 -0.57
CA GLY A 81 3.03 1.58 0.43
C GLY A 81 2.43 0.22 0.06
N MET A 82 1.25 0.20 -0.58
CA MET A 82 0.67 -1.02 -1.14
C MET A 82 1.50 -1.54 -2.33
N GLN A 83 1.93 -0.66 -3.23
CA GLN A 83 2.77 -1.05 -4.35
C GLN A 83 4.09 -1.69 -3.90
N LEU A 84 4.70 -1.19 -2.82
CA LEU A 84 5.93 -1.75 -2.25
C LEU A 84 5.78 -3.19 -1.74
N LEU A 85 4.56 -3.68 -1.50
CA LEU A 85 4.33 -5.08 -1.07
C LEU A 85 4.58 -6.09 -2.20
N PHE A 86 4.51 -5.68 -3.47
CA PHE A 86 4.69 -6.54 -4.63
C PHE A 86 6.16 -6.92 -4.86
N ASP A 87 6.41 -7.84 -5.82
CA ASP A 87 7.74 -8.33 -6.13
C ASP A 87 8.63 -7.22 -6.69
N LYS A 88 8.09 -6.39 -7.59
CA LYS A 88 8.84 -5.32 -8.24
C LYS A 88 7.96 -4.26 -8.89
N SER A 89 8.59 -3.14 -9.23
CA SER A 89 8.01 -2.05 -10.00
C SER A 89 8.89 -1.68 -11.19
N TYR A 90 8.24 -1.21 -12.26
CA TYR A 90 8.89 -0.67 -13.46
C TYR A 90 8.79 0.87 -13.53
N GLU A 91 8.59 1.53 -12.39
CA GLU A 91 8.57 2.98 -12.32
C GLU A 91 9.99 3.55 -12.45
N TYR A 92 10.27 4.22 -13.61
CA TYR A 92 11.59 4.78 -13.95
C TYR A 92 12.76 3.79 -13.89
N GLY A 93 12.49 2.52 -14.10
CA GLY A 93 13.47 1.42 -14.04
C GLY A 93 12.87 0.20 -13.35
N GLU A 94 13.66 -0.86 -13.21
CA GLU A 94 13.26 -2.04 -12.44
C GLU A 94 13.73 -1.91 -11.00
N HIS A 95 12.81 -1.93 -10.06
CA HIS A 95 13.06 -1.81 -8.62
C HIS A 95 12.41 -2.97 -7.88
N ALA A 96 13.16 -3.65 -7.02
CA ALA A 96 12.63 -4.72 -6.17
C ALA A 96 11.72 -4.15 -5.07
N GLY A 97 10.60 -4.84 -4.80
CA GLY A 97 9.70 -4.58 -3.69
C GLY A 97 9.96 -5.49 -2.49
N LEU A 98 8.94 -5.63 -1.64
CA LEU A 98 9.00 -6.48 -0.45
C LEU A 98 8.66 -7.95 -0.76
N SER A 99 8.14 -8.28 -1.92
CA SER A 99 7.73 -9.65 -2.33
C SER A 99 6.82 -10.33 -1.29
N LEU A 100 5.89 -9.58 -0.73
CA LEU A 100 4.87 -10.08 0.18
C LEU A 100 3.57 -10.45 -0.54
N ILE A 101 3.35 -9.85 -1.70
CA ILE A 101 2.24 -10.13 -2.60
C ILE A 101 2.84 -10.45 -3.97
N PRO A 102 2.58 -11.63 -4.56
CA PRO A 102 3.02 -11.95 -5.91
C PRO A 102 2.48 -10.96 -6.93
N GLY A 103 3.32 -10.55 -7.88
CA GLY A 103 2.93 -9.64 -8.94
C GLY A 103 3.86 -8.44 -9.10
N GLU A 104 3.47 -7.54 -10.00
CA GLU A 104 4.32 -6.44 -10.42
C GLU A 104 3.54 -5.13 -10.49
N VAL A 105 4.26 -4.02 -10.35
CA VAL A 105 3.72 -2.66 -10.54
C VAL A 105 4.17 -2.15 -11.91
N ARG A 106 3.21 -1.87 -12.79
CA ARG A 106 3.44 -1.47 -14.19
C ARG A 106 2.80 -0.13 -14.53
N PRO A 107 3.33 0.59 -15.53
CA PRO A 107 2.74 1.85 -15.97
C PRO A 107 1.34 1.63 -16.58
N LEU A 108 0.41 2.54 -16.28
CA LEU A 108 -0.95 2.54 -16.83
C LEU A 108 -0.97 2.92 -18.32
N ALA A 109 -0.12 3.86 -18.75
CA ALA A 109 -0.19 4.43 -20.10
C ALA A 109 -0.26 3.39 -21.24
N PRO A 110 0.51 2.28 -21.23
CA PRO A 110 0.48 1.30 -22.32
C PRO A 110 -0.82 0.49 -22.42
N VAL A 111 -1.62 0.43 -21.37
CA VAL A 111 -2.83 -0.42 -21.31
C VAL A 111 -4.13 0.38 -21.43
N LEU A 112 -4.04 1.70 -21.43
CA LEU A 112 -5.19 2.57 -21.56
C LEU A 112 -5.57 2.82 -23.02
N ALA A 113 -6.83 3.16 -23.24
CA ALA A 113 -7.33 3.57 -24.56
C ALA A 113 -6.63 4.85 -25.03
N PRO A 114 -6.44 5.03 -26.38
CA PRO A 114 -5.86 6.24 -26.92
C PRO A 114 -6.59 7.50 -26.43
N GLY A 115 -5.83 8.48 -25.94
CA GLY A 115 -6.37 9.74 -25.43
C GLY A 115 -6.73 9.74 -23.94
N ALA A 116 -6.63 8.62 -23.25
CA ALA A 116 -6.78 8.57 -21.80
C ALA A 116 -5.64 9.32 -21.10
N LYS A 117 -5.98 10.03 -20.04
CA LYS A 117 -5.01 10.85 -19.28
C LYS A 117 -4.29 10.03 -18.23
N VAL A 118 -3.00 10.25 -18.09
CA VAL A 118 -2.17 9.73 -16.98
C VAL A 118 -1.53 10.94 -16.28
N PRO A 119 -1.58 11.04 -14.95
CA PRO A 119 -2.16 10.06 -14.00
C PRO A 119 -3.69 9.91 -14.12
N HIS A 120 -4.20 8.71 -13.79
CA HIS A 120 -5.63 8.52 -13.53
C HIS A 120 -5.96 9.22 -12.22
N MET A 121 -6.87 10.19 -12.28
CA MET A 121 -7.31 10.99 -11.13
C MET A 121 -8.83 11.08 -11.13
N GLY A 122 -9.46 10.59 -10.07
CA GLY A 122 -10.92 10.65 -9.97
C GLY A 122 -11.53 9.66 -9.00
N TRP A 123 -12.84 9.78 -8.85
CA TRP A 123 -13.66 8.85 -8.08
C TRP A 123 -14.16 7.74 -8.98
N ASN A 124 -13.85 6.49 -8.60
CA ASN A 124 -14.37 5.30 -9.27
C ASN A 124 -15.13 4.42 -8.29
N SER A 125 -16.18 3.79 -8.78
CA SER A 125 -16.93 2.81 -8.01
C SER A 125 -16.16 1.50 -7.89
N LEU A 126 -16.27 0.86 -6.73
CA LEU A 126 -15.69 -0.47 -6.50
C LEU A 126 -16.60 -1.56 -7.02
N HIS A 127 -15.99 -2.56 -7.64
CA HIS A 127 -16.58 -3.87 -7.89
C HIS A 127 -15.93 -4.88 -6.94
N LEU A 128 -16.75 -5.51 -6.10
CA LEU A 128 -16.25 -6.41 -5.05
C LEU A 128 -16.12 -7.84 -5.56
N ASN A 129 -14.88 -8.33 -5.65
CA ASN A 129 -14.60 -9.72 -6.04
C ASN A 129 -14.87 -10.71 -4.89
N ARG A 130 -14.68 -10.25 -3.65
CA ARG A 130 -14.86 -11.05 -2.43
C ARG A 130 -15.60 -10.23 -1.37
N PRO A 131 -16.92 -10.00 -1.53
CA PRO A 131 -17.69 -9.10 -0.65
C PRO A 131 -17.73 -9.55 0.82
N ASP A 132 -17.52 -10.84 1.08
CA ASP A 132 -17.54 -11.41 2.44
C ASP A 132 -16.18 -11.34 3.14
N ASP A 133 -15.14 -10.78 2.51
CA ASP A 133 -13.84 -10.65 3.15
C ASP A 133 -13.89 -9.66 4.31
N PRO A 134 -13.34 -10.00 5.49
CA PRO A 134 -13.36 -9.12 6.67
C PRO A 134 -12.76 -7.72 6.43
N LEU A 135 -11.82 -7.58 5.49
CA LEU A 135 -11.23 -6.28 5.14
C LEU A 135 -12.25 -5.35 4.47
N LEU A 136 -13.25 -5.91 3.79
CA LEU A 136 -14.32 -5.18 3.12
C LEU A 136 -15.57 -4.99 4.01
N SER A 137 -15.48 -5.32 5.31
CA SER A 137 -16.59 -5.14 6.24
C SER A 137 -17.03 -3.67 6.29
N GLY A 138 -18.26 -3.41 5.86
CA GLY A 138 -18.83 -2.06 5.75
C GLY A 138 -18.62 -1.38 4.41
N VAL A 139 -17.89 -2.01 3.47
CA VAL A 139 -17.78 -1.57 2.07
C VAL A 139 -18.86 -2.26 1.25
N ARG A 140 -19.52 -1.53 0.35
CA ARG A 140 -20.60 -2.02 -0.50
C ARG A 140 -20.21 -2.00 -1.96
N GLU A 141 -20.79 -2.90 -2.74
CA GLU A 141 -20.71 -2.83 -4.20
C GLU A 141 -21.14 -1.44 -4.69
N GLY A 142 -20.31 -0.81 -5.52
CA GLY A 142 -20.56 0.53 -6.03
C GLY A 142 -20.13 1.68 -5.12
N ASP A 143 -19.58 1.43 -3.93
CA ASP A 143 -18.95 2.48 -3.12
C ASP A 143 -17.76 3.10 -3.86
N PHE A 144 -17.55 4.40 -3.66
CA PHE A 144 -16.54 5.14 -4.40
C PHE A 144 -15.24 5.28 -3.61
N VAL A 145 -14.12 5.13 -4.33
CA VAL A 145 -12.78 5.45 -3.85
C VAL A 145 -12.11 6.45 -4.78
N TYR A 146 -11.21 7.28 -4.23
CA TYR A 146 -10.48 8.26 -5.02
C TYR A 146 -9.13 7.71 -5.46
N TYR A 147 -8.89 7.73 -6.75
CA TYR A 147 -7.63 7.34 -7.37
C TYR A 147 -6.78 8.54 -7.73
N VAL A 148 -5.46 8.39 -7.54
CA VAL A 148 -4.43 9.28 -8.08
C VAL A 148 -3.18 8.45 -8.32
N HIS A 149 -3.05 7.90 -9.54
CA HIS A 149 -1.95 7.00 -9.85
C HIS A 149 -1.59 6.98 -11.34
N SER A 150 -0.33 6.68 -11.64
CA SER A 150 0.21 6.44 -12.98
C SER A 150 0.63 4.98 -13.18
N PHE A 151 0.67 4.20 -12.11
CA PHE A 151 1.09 2.80 -12.07
C PHE A 151 0.03 1.97 -11.37
N TYR A 152 -0.08 0.69 -11.74
CA TYR A 152 -1.05 -0.25 -11.20
C TYR A 152 -0.41 -1.60 -10.93
N ALA A 153 -0.98 -2.33 -9.97
CA ALA A 153 -0.56 -3.69 -9.66
C ALA A 153 -1.16 -4.69 -10.66
N THR A 154 -0.38 -5.66 -11.09
CA THR A 154 -0.81 -6.73 -12.00
C THR A 154 -0.17 -8.06 -11.61
N GLY A 155 -0.72 -9.17 -12.10
CA GLY A 155 -0.23 -10.51 -11.78
C GLY A 155 -0.65 -11.02 -10.39
N CYS A 156 -1.48 -10.29 -9.65
CA CYS A 156 -2.03 -10.72 -8.37
C CYS A 156 -3.43 -11.31 -8.55
N GLY A 157 -3.60 -12.60 -8.20
CA GLY A 157 -4.90 -13.29 -8.25
C GLY A 157 -5.81 -13.01 -7.05
N GLU A 158 -5.34 -12.21 -6.08
CA GLU A 158 -5.96 -12.05 -4.77
C GLU A 158 -6.69 -10.70 -4.58
N ALA A 159 -7.00 -10.01 -5.69
CA ALA A 159 -7.71 -8.73 -5.60
C ALA A 159 -9.11 -8.91 -5.00
N LEU A 160 -9.36 -8.25 -3.86
CA LEU A 160 -10.65 -8.28 -3.16
C LEU A 160 -11.69 -7.41 -3.85
N ALA A 161 -11.25 -6.32 -4.45
CA ALA A 161 -12.08 -5.39 -5.21
C ALA A 161 -11.29 -4.79 -6.38
N ALA A 162 -12.02 -4.30 -7.37
CA ALA A 162 -11.49 -3.61 -8.54
C ALA A 162 -12.37 -2.40 -8.90
N SER A 163 -11.91 -1.58 -9.85
CA SER A 163 -12.71 -0.47 -10.38
C SER A 163 -12.31 -0.13 -11.82
#